data_24bf34c89e55041ff2371872e93d7472
#
_entry.id   24bf34c89e55041ff2371872e93d7472
#
_cell.length_a   1.000
_cell.length_b   1.000
_cell.length_c   1.000
_cell.angle_alpha   90.00
_cell.angle_beta   90.00
_cell.angle_gamma   90.00
#
_symmetry.space_group_name_H-M   'P 1'
#
loop_
_entity.id
_entity.type
_entity.pdbx_description
1 polymer ?
#
loop_
_entity_poly.entity_id
_entity_poly.type
_entity_poly.pdbx_seq_one_letter_code
_entity_poly.pdbx_strand_id
1 'polypeptide(L)'
;RYKEAEADFDMAIRCDSNYLLSYFNRAIVYSSTNRPMQSLADFDRVLQLDSTNSLTYFNRAIVRSQIGDYNRALEDYDKVAFYSPENVLVYYNRAGIQAQLGNIESAVEDYSKAIELYPDFANAYLNRSRLRYLLKDESGSRRDRDIAQRKIAEYKTRLSDSTYSIYADTTQRFDRLLSFDSKFAGGSFDRITGHNGGHEEMRLLPLFKFTLMRADSVPAAKPYHLQRIDDFKKRIDNEYLTLSCRESNIAPDTLVMLDKHYVQELKTNDPSWTVLFERAVTQSLIKQYTNSVSTYSSAIELNPSNPFLYLNRST
;
A
#
# COMPACT_ATOMS: atom_id res chain seq x y z
N ARG A 1 -2.65 -20.12 3.11
CA ARG A 1 -2.77 -18.86 2.32
C ARG A 1 -1.40 -18.25 2.01
N TYR A 2 -0.54 -17.91 3.00
CA TYR A 2 0.78 -17.32 2.71
C TYR A 2 1.72 -18.24 1.92
N LYS A 3 1.71 -19.55 2.18
CA LYS A 3 2.52 -20.53 1.45
C LYS A 3 2.08 -20.68 -0.01
N GLU A 4 0.78 -20.62 -0.24
CA GLU A 4 0.17 -20.69 -1.57
C GLU A 4 0.51 -19.43 -2.37
N ALA A 5 0.38 -18.25 -1.73
CA ALA A 5 0.77 -16.97 -2.34
C ALA A 5 2.28 -16.94 -2.70
N GLU A 6 3.14 -17.44 -1.79
CA GLU A 6 4.58 -17.57 -2.05
C GLU A 6 4.86 -18.45 -3.29
N ALA A 7 4.19 -19.61 -3.40
CA ALA A 7 4.36 -20.49 -4.55
C ALA A 7 3.90 -19.82 -5.85
N ASP A 8 2.84 -19.05 -5.82
CA ASP A 8 2.37 -18.29 -6.98
C ASP A 8 3.36 -17.18 -7.39
N PHE A 9 3.92 -16.44 -6.42
CA PHE A 9 4.96 -15.45 -6.73
C PHE A 9 6.23 -16.13 -7.27
N ASP A 10 6.62 -17.29 -6.75
CA ASP A 10 7.71 -18.09 -7.29
C ASP A 10 7.47 -18.49 -8.76
N MET A 11 6.25 -18.89 -9.09
CA MET A 11 5.87 -19.21 -10.48
C MET A 11 5.86 -17.96 -11.36
N ALA A 12 5.34 -16.84 -10.88
CA ALA A 12 5.38 -15.57 -11.61
C ALA A 12 6.83 -15.14 -11.93
N ILE A 13 7.75 -15.29 -10.96
CA ILE A 13 9.18 -14.99 -11.13
C ILE A 13 9.84 -15.96 -12.12
N ARG A 14 9.45 -17.24 -12.14
CA ARG A 14 9.94 -18.21 -13.15
C ARG A 14 9.46 -17.85 -14.54
N CYS A 15 8.22 -17.39 -14.69
CA CYS A 15 7.69 -16.94 -15.97
C CYS A 15 8.38 -15.65 -16.44
N ASP A 16 8.72 -14.74 -15.53
CA ASP A 16 9.42 -13.49 -15.81
C ASP A 16 10.31 -13.06 -14.65
N SER A 17 11.60 -13.35 -14.74
CA SER A 17 12.60 -13.02 -13.72
C SER A 17 12.88 -11.52 -13.56
N ASN A 18 12.34 -10.67 -14.42
CA ASN A 18 12.43 -9.21 -14.33
C ASN A 18 11.10 -8.56 -13.91
N TYR A 19 10.10 -9.36 -13.56
CA TYR A 19 8.82 -8.83 -13.14
C TYR A 19 8.86 -8.38 -11.67
N LEU A 20 9.19 -7.10 -11.47
CA LEU A 20 9.48 -6.51 -10.15
C LEU A 20 8.35 -6.66 -9.13
N LEU A 21 7.06 -6.64 -9.56
CA LEU A 21 5.93 -6.73 -8.63
C LEU A 21 5.82 -8.08 -7.94
N SER A 22 6.26 -9.16 -8.57
CA SER A 22 6.28 -10.49 -7.93
C SER A 22 7.29 -10.53 -6.78
N TYR A 23 8.48 -9.95 -6.97
CA TYR A 23 9.46 -9.80 -5.89
C TYR A 23 8.93 -8.87 -4.79
N PHE A 24 8.35 -7.71 -5.16
CA PHE A 24 7.80 -6.77 -4.20
C PHE A 24 6.73 -7.43 -3.32
N ASN A 25 5.73 -8.08 -3.92
CA ASN A 25 4.66 -8.72 -3.18
C ASN A 25 5.16 -9.92 -2.35
N ARG A 26 6.10 -10.71 -2.87
CA ARG A 26 6.72 -11.81 -2.12
C ARG A 26 7.51 -11.30 -0.92
N ALA A 27 8.21 -10.16 -1.05
CA ALA A 27 8.88 -9.49 0.07
C ALA A 27 7.89 -9.11 1.18
N ILE A 28 6.70 -8.59 0.81
CA ILE A 28 5.63 -8.30 1.78
C ILE A 28 5.16 -9.58 2.50
N VAL A 29 4.98 -10.69 1.78
CA VAL A 29 4.62 -11.98 2.37
C VAL A 29 5.71 -12.47 3.32
N TYR A 30 6.99 -12.38 2.94
CA TYR A 30 8.11 -12.76 3.80
C TYR A 30 8.14 -11.93 5.08
N SER A 31 7.98 -10.62 5.00
CA SER A 31 7.91 -9.76 6.18
C SER A 31 6.72 -10.12 7.07
N SER A 32 5.53 -10.32 6.50
CA SER A 32 4.31 -10.71 7.24
C SER A 32 4.41 -12.09 7.89
N THR A 33 5.32 -12.94 7.43
CA THR A 33 5.57 -14.29 7.96
C THR A 33 6.85 -14.39 8.79
N ASN A 34 7.36 -13.24 9.26
CA ASN A 34 8.56 -13.13 10.11
C ASN A 34 9.84 -13.70 9.46
N ARG A 35 10.00 -13.43 8.16
CA ARG A 35 11.18 -13.82 7.36
C ARG A 35 11.88 -12.58 6.80
N PRO A 36 12.42 -11.67 7.66
CA PRO A 36 12.90 -10.37 7.24
C PRO A 36 14.08 -10.44 6.26
N MET A 37 14.98 -11.41 6.40
CA MET A 37 16.15 -11.51 5.50
C MET A 37 15.73 -11.85 4.05
N GLN A 38 14.70 -12.72 3.88
CA GLN A 38 14.17 -13.04 2.56
C GLN A 38 13.41 -11.84 1.98
N SER A 39 12.66 -11.11 2.81
CA SER A 39 12.00 -9.86 2.44
C SER A 39 13.01 -8.82 1.92
N LEU A 40 14.12 -8.61 2.64
CA LEU A 40 15.16 -7.67 2.23
C LEU A 40 15.80 -8.07 0.90
N ALA A 41 16.09 -9.36 0.69
CA ALA A 41 16.66 -9.85 -0.56
C ALA A 41 15.74 -9.58 -1.76
N ASP A 42 14.44 -9.77 -1.60
CA ASP A 42 13.47 -9.48 -2.65
C ASP A 42 13.31 -7.97 -2.90
N PHE A 43 13.28 -7.13 -1.85
CA PHE A 43 13.30 -5.67 -2.03
C PHE A 43 14.60 -5.19 -2.70
N ASP A 44 15.74 -5.78 -2.37
CA ASP A 44 17.01 -5.48 -3.06
C ASP A 44 16.91 -5.82 -4.55
N ARG A 45 16.26 -6.95 -4.90
CA ARG A 45 16.03 -7.32 -6.30
C ARG A 45 15.13 -6.32 -7.02
N VAL A 46 14.06 -5.84 -6.37
CA VAL A 46 13.20 -4.77 -6.92
C VAL A 46 14.02 -3.52 -7.22
N LEU A 47 14.88 -3.09 -6.28
CA LEU A 47 15.70 -1.88 -6.46
C LEU A 47 16.84 -2.04 -7.47
N GLN A 48 17.29 -3.27 -7.77
CA GLN A 48 18.16 -3.55 -8.90
C GLN A 48 17.43 -3.38 -10.25
N LEU A 49 16.13 -3.71 -10.30
CA LEU A 49 15.29 -3.56 -11.49
C LEU A 49 14.80 -2.13 -11.69
N ASP A 50 14.49 -1.43 -10.59
CA ASP A 50 14.03 -0.04 -10.55
C ASP A 50 14.60 0.66 -9.32
N SER A 51 15.73 1.33 -9.49
CA SER A 51 16.43 2.04 -8.42
C SER A 51 15.72 3.33 -7.95
N THR A 52 14.63 3.72 -8.59
CA THR A 52 13.85 4.93 -8.22
C THR A 52 12.58 4.60 -7.44
N ASN A 53 12.31 3.32 -7.19
CA ASN A 53 11.09 2.85 -6.56
C ASN A 53 11.02 3.26 -5.07
N SER A 54 10.44 4.43 -4.81
CA SER A 54 10.34 4.99 -3.47
C SER A 54 9.52 4.12 -2.51
N LEU A 55 8.50 3.43 -3.02
CA LEU A 55 7.69 2.51 -2.21
C LEU A 55 8.51 1.31 -1.71
N THR A 56 9.42 0.80 -2.52
CA THR A 56 10.31 -0.29 -2.12
C THR A 56 11.30 0.16 -1.05
N TYR A 57 11.91 1.35 -1.20
CA TYR A 57 12.74 1.93 -0.14
C TYR A 57 11.98 2.06 1.18
N PHE A 58 10.74 2.56 1.12
CA PHE A 58 9.91 2.71 2.32
C PHE A 58 9.66 1.39 3.03
N ASN A 59 9.20 0.36 2.32
CA ASN A 59 8.92 -0.94 2.91
C ASN A 59 10.20 -1.62 3.40
N ARG A 60 11.33 -1.48 2.67
CA ARG A 60 12.62 -2.00 3.10
C ARG A 60 13.11 -1.31 4.39
N ALA A 61 12.92 0.01 4.50
CA ALA A 61 13.22 0.76 5.72
C ALA A 61 12.41 0.24 6.93
N ILE A 62 11.12 -0.07 6.74
CA ILE A 62 10.29 -0.67 7.79
C ILE A 62 10.88 -2.02 8.25
N VAL A 63 11.20 -2.91 7.31
CA VAL A 63 11.78 -4.22 7.65
C VAL A 63 13.13 -4.07 8.36
N ARG A 64 13.99 -3.17 7.89
CA ARG A 64 15.27 -2.85 8.52
C ARG A 64 15.09 -2.32 9.95
N SER A 65 14.08 -1.46 10.15
CA SER A 65 13.75 -0.93 11.49
C SER A 65 13.28 -2.03 12.44
N GLN A 66 12.49 -2.98 11.95
CA GLN A 66 11.99 -4.11 12.74
C GLN A 66 13.10 -5.04 13.22
N ILE A 67 14.19 -5.19 12.45
CA ILE A 67 15.36 -5.99 12.84
C ILE A 67 16.45 -5.16 13.56
N GLY A 68 16.21 -3.88 13.82
CA GLY A 68 17.16 -3.00 14.51
C GLY A 68 18.25 -2.41 13.62
N ASP A 69 18.21 -2.58 12.32
CA ASP A 69 19.17 -1.98 11.37
C ASP A 69 18.79 -0.53 11.08
N TYR A 70 18.82 0.30 12.13
CA TYR A 70 18.33 1.67 12.09
C TYR A 70 19.10 2.57 11.12
N ASN A 71 20.41 2.40 11.01
CA ASN A 71 21.24 3.25 10.14
C ASN A 71 20.85 3.06 8.67
N ARG A 72 20.74 1.81 8.20
CA ARG A 72 20.30 1.54 6.83
C ARG A 72 18.82 1.86 6.60
N ALA A 73 17.99 1.79 7.65
CA ALA A 73 16.60 2.25 7.55
C ALA A 73 16.52 3.75 7.31
N LEU A 74 17.36 4.56 7.98
CA LEU A 74 17.45 6.00 7.76
C LEU A 74 17.89 6.33 6.32
N GLU A 75 18.91 5.62 5.79
CA GLU A 75 19.36 5.77 4.40
C GLU A 75 18.21 5.50 3.39
N ASP A 76 17.41 4.47 3.64
CA ASP A 76 16.25 4.18 2.81
C ASP A 76 15.17 5.28 2.92
N TYR A 77 14.87 5.77 4.13
CA TYR A 77 13.93 6.89 4.29
C TYR A 77 14.45 8.18 3.64
N ASP A 78 15.76 8.43 3.63
CA ASP A 78 16.34 9.56 2.89
C ASP A 78 16.09 9.44 1.39
N LYS A 79 16.18 8.22 0.83
CA LYS A 79 15.80 7.98 -0.57
C LYS A 79 14.31 8.23 -0.81
N VAL A 80 13.44 7.81 0.13
CA VAL A 80 12.00 8.12 0.02
C VAL A 80 11.77 9.62 0.07
N ALA A 81 12.36 10.34 1.00
CA ALA A 81 12.22 11.80 1.12
C ALA A 81 12.71 12.54 -0.14
N PHE A 82 13.76 11.99 -0.80
CA PHE A 82 14.27 12.55 -2.06
C PHE A 82 13.30 12.33 -3.23
N TYR A 83 12.78 11.09 -3.41
CA TYR A 83 11.91 10.76 -4.54
C TYR A 83 10.45 11.20 -4.32
N SER A 84 10.00 11.26 -3.06
CA SER A 84 8.62 11.55 -2.66
C SER A 84 8.59 12.53 -1.47
N PRO A 85 9.02 13.79 -1.65
CA PRO A 85 9.20 14.76 -0.56
C PRO A 85 7.89 15.18 0.13
N GLU A 86 6.75 14.90 -0.47
CA GLU A 86 5.43 15.18 0.11
C GLU A 86 4.87 13.99 0.92
N ASN A 87 5.61 12.89 1.02
CA ASN A 87 5.17 11.73 1.78
C ASN A 87 5.31 11.98 3.29
N VAL A 88 4.18 12.16 3.95
CA VAL A 88 4.12 12.45 5.39
C VAL A 88 4.71 11.32 6.24
N LEU A 89 4.45 10.06 5.84
CA LEU A 89 4.84 8.89 6.61
C LEU A 89 6.36 8.69 6.65
N VAL A 90 7.09 9.15 5.64
CA VAL A 90 8.55 9.05 5.66
C VAL A 90 9.15 9.89 6.79
N TYR A 91 8.70 11.12 6.94
CA TYR A 91 9.17 12.00 8.01
C TYR A 91 8.74 11.48 9.39
N TYR A 92 7.51 11.02 9.51
CA TYR A 92 7.01 10.45 10.76
C TYR A 92 7.81 9.21 11.21
N ASN A 93 8.06 8.26 10.30
CA ASN A 93 8.79 7.03 10.62
C ASN A 93 10.28 7.30 10.84
N ARG A 94 10.90 8.18 10.02
CA ARG A 94 12.29 8.58 10.18
C ARG A 94 12.51 9.27 11.52
N ALA A 95 11.60 10.16 11.93
CA ALA A 95 11.61 10.78 13.27
C ALA A 95 11.58 9.75 14.40
N GLY A 96 10.77 8.70 14.26
CA GLY A 96 10.70 7.61 15.25
C GLY A 96 12.04 6.91 15.44
N ILE A 97 12.72 6.60 14.33
CA ILE A 97 14.07 5.97 14.40
C ILE A 97 15.11 6.94 14.96
N GLN A 98 15.11 8.19 14.52
CA GLN A 98 16.03 9.21 15.05
C GLN A 98 15.87 9.38 16.56
N ALA A 99 14.62 9.39 17.05
CA ALA A 99 14.33 9.45 18.49
C ALA A 99 14.90 8.22 19.25
N GLN A 100 14.80 7.02 18.67
CA GLN A 100 15.37 5.80 19.26
C GLN A 100 16.90 5.84 19.30
N LEU A 101 17.53 6.46 18.31
CA LEU A 101 18.98 6.65 18.26
C LEU A 101 19.47 7.82 19.14
N GLY A 102 18.57 8.56 19.78
CA GLY A 102 18.90 9.71 20.62
C GLY A 102 19.11 11.02 19.85
N ASN A 103 18.85 11.05 18.56
CA ASN A 103 18.94 12.24 17.70
C ASN A 103 17.66 13.08 17.85
N ILE A 104 17.46 13.64 19.04
CA ILE A 104 16.18 14.22 19.46
C ILE A 104 15.80 15.45 18.61
N GLU A 105 16.75 16.33 18.32
CA GLU A 105 16.56 17.54 17.53
C GLU A 105 16.08 17.19 16.11
N SER A 106 16.78 16.29 15.42
CA SER A 106 16.41 15.82 14.08
C SER A 106 15.05 15.15 14.06
N ALA A 107 14.71 14.40 15.11
CA ALA A 107 13.38 13.79 15.23
C ALA A 107 12.28 14.86 15.39
N VAL A 108 12.53 15.93 16.13
CA VAL A 108 11.58 17.07 16.26
C VAL A 108 11.40 17.79 14.92
N GLU A 109 12.46 17.96 14.14
CA GLU A 109 12.40 18.56 12.80
C GLU A 109 11.53 17.69 11.86
N ASP A 110 11.76 16.39 11.83
CA ASP A 110 11.01 15.47 10.98
C ASP A 110 9.52 15.38 11.40
N TYR A 111 9.21 15.29 12.70
CA TYR A 111 7.81 15.39 13.14
C TYR A 111 7.18 16.74 12.78
N SER A 112 7.96 17.82 12.80
CA SER A 112 7.48 19.14 12.39
C SER A 112 7.16 19.17 10.90
N LYS A 113 8.01 18.53 10.08
CA LYS A 113 7.75 18.39 8.64
C LYS A 113 6.51 17.54 8.35
N ALA A 114 6.34 16.43 9.06
CA ALA A 114 5.12 15.62 8.96
C ALA A 114 3.85 16.41 9.31
N ILE A 115 3.90 17.24 10.36
CA ILE A 115 2.79 18.12 10.76
C ILE A 115 2.54 19.24 9.74
N GLU A 116 3.58 19.83 9.16
CA GLU A 116 3.47 20.83 8.10
C GLU A 116 2.71 20.26 6.89
N LEU A 117 3.08 19.05 6.47
CA LEU A 117 2.45 18.36 5.35
C LEU A 117 1.02 17.89 5.68
N TYR A 118 0.80 17.43 6.91
CA TYR A 118 -0.52 16.97 7.38
C TYR A 118 -0.84 17.49 8.78
N PRO A 119 -1.47 18.68 8.89
CA PRO A 119 -1.77 19.33 10.18
C PRO A 119 -2.75 18.58 11.10
N ASP A 120 -3.44 17.54 10.59
CA ASP A 120 -4.37 16.73 11.39
C ASP A 120 -3.73 15.47 11.99
N PHE A 121 -2.41 15.29 11.82
CA PHE A 121 -1.67 14.10 12.28
C PHE A 121 -1.43 14.14 13.81
N ALA A 122 -2.43 13.77 14.59
CA ALA A 122 -2.41 13.84 16.05
C ALA A 122 -1.21 13.12 16.69
N ASN A 123 -0.83 11.93 16.15
CA ASN A 123 0.30 11.15 16.67
C ASN A 123 1.65 11.87 16.48
N ALA A 124 1.83 12.61 15.39
CA ALA A 124 3.03 13.40 15.18
C ALA A 124 3.18 14.50 16.24
N TYR A 125 2.09 15.18 16.60
CA TYR A 125 2.08 16.14 17.73
C TYR A 125 2.41 15.46 19.06
N LEU A 126 1.82 14.29 19.37
CA LEU A 126 2.10 13.57 20.62
C LEU A 126 3.57 13.17 20.72
N ASN A 127 4.14 12.64 19.66
CA ASN A 127 5.53 12.22 19.65
C ASN A 127 6.46 13.43 19.72
N ARG A 128 6.20 14.50 18.96
CA ARG A 128 6.96 15.74 19.07
C ARG A 128 6.86 16.37 20.47
N SER A 129 5.69 16.34 21.10
CA SER A 129 5.51 16.80 22.47
C SER A 129 6.44 16.10 23.46
N ARG A 130 6.55 14.76 23.36
CA ARG A 130 7.47 13.98 24.22
C ARG A 130 8.93 14.41 24.03
N LEU A 131 9.36 14.59 22.78
CA LEU A 131 10.72 15.01 22.46
C LEU A 131 11.02 16.43 22.90
N ARG A 132 10.08 17.38 22.71
CA ARG A 132 10.20 18.76 23.22
C ARG A 132 10.34 18.82 24.74
N TYR A 133 9.63 17.94 25.46
CA TYR A 133 9.80 17.82 26.89
C TYR A 133 11.21 17.39 27.28
N LEU A 134 11.80 16.44 26.56
CA LEU A 134 13.21 16.03 26.77
C LEU A 134 14.19 17.16 26.48
N LEU A 135 13.89 18.02 25.51
CA LEU A 135 14.67 19.24 25.20
C LEU A 135 14.39 20.42 26.17
N LYS A 136 13.60 20.20 27.24
CA LYS A 136 13.17 21.23 28.18
C LYS A 136 12.31 22.35 27.59
N ASP A 137 11.73 22.16 26.38
CA ASP A 137 10.70 23.03 25.83
C ASP A 137 9.32 22.60 26.36
N GLU A 138 9.08 22.91 27.64
CA GLU A 138 7.80 22.56 28.27
C GLU A 138 6.60 23.26 27.61
N SER A 139 6.78 24.49 27.17
CA SER A 139 5.72 25.28 26.55
C SER A 139 5.28 24.70 25.20
N GLY A 140 6.24 24.32 24.36
CA GLY A 140 5.99 23.64 23.08
C GLY A 140 5.40 22.24 23.30
N SER A 141 5.90 21.52 24.30
CA SER A 141 5.37 20.20 24.67
C SER A 141 3.90 20.25 25.06
N ARG A 142 3.50 21.22 25.92
CA ARG A 142 2.08 21.40 26.32
C ARG A 142 1.21 21.75 25.12
N ARG A 143 1.63 22.73 24.30
CA ARG A 143 0.87 23.14 23.10
C ARG A 143 0.63 21.96 22.15
N ASP A 144 1.66 21.16 21.85
CA ASP A 144 1.52 19.99 20.98
C ASP A 144 0.53 18.96 21.55
N ARG A 145 0.59 18.69 22.85
CA ARG A 145 -0.33 17.78 23.53
C ARG A 145 -1.78 18.25 23.44
N ASP A 146 -2.02 19.55 23.69
CA ASP A 146 -3.36 20.14 23.65
C ASP A 146 -3.93 20.09 22.21
N ILE A 147 -3.09 20.32 21.20
CA ILE A 147 -3.49 20.20 19.80
C ILE A 147 -3.85 18.74 19.48
N ALA A 148 -3.00 17.79 19.87
CA ALA A 148 -3.25 16.37 19.63
C ALA A 148 -4.56 15.90 20.28
N GLN A 149 -4.81 16.29 21.52
CA GLN A 149 -6.04 15.91 22.23
C GLN A 149 -7.29 16.46 21.54
N ARG A 150 -7.26 17.71 21.09
CA ARG A 150 -8.36 18.30 20.33
C ARG A 150 -8.62 17.53 19.04
N LYS A 151 -7.57 17.24 18.26
CA LYS A 151 -7.70 16.49 17.00
C LYS A 151 -8.23 15.07 17.20
N ILE A 152 -7.81 14.39 18.26
CA ILE A 152 -8.34 13.07 18.62
C ILE A 152 -9.82 13.17 19.01
N ALA A 153 -10.22 14.20 19.75
CA ALA A 153 -11.61 14.42 20.13
C ALA A 153 -12.49 14.73 18.91
N GLU A 154 -12.04 15.62 18.03
CA GLU A 154 -12.69 15.94 16.75
C GLU A 154 -12.88 14.69 15.88
N TYR A 155 -11.85 13.86 15.75
CA TYR A 155 -11.93 12.61 15.01
C TYR A 155 -12.95 11.64 15.60
N LYS A 156 -12.97 11.48 16.94
CA LYS A 156 -13.95 10.62 17.62
C LYS A 156 -15.38 11.11 17.41
N THR A 157 -15.60 12.43 17.44
CA THR A 157 -16.92 13.02 17.18
C THR A 157 -17.36 12.76 15.74
N ARG A 158 -16.46 12.90 14.77
CA ARG A 158 -16.74 12.61 13.36
C ARG A 158 -17.06 11.14 13.12
N LEU A 159 -16.36 10.21 13.77
CA LEU A 159 -16.64 8.77 13.66
C LEU A 159 -18.01 8.38 14.24
N SER A 160 -18.53 9.11 15.23
CA SER A 160 -19.84 8.86 15.80
C SER A 160 -20.98 9.37 14.93
N ASP A 161 -20.70 10.21 13.94
CA ASP A 161 -21.68 10.69 12.96
C ASP A 161 -21.84 9.66 11.83
N SER A 162 -22.99 9.00 11.78
CA SER A 162 -23.33 7.98 10.78
C SER A 162 -23.36 8.53 9.33
N THR A 163 -23.39 9.86 9.16
CA THR A 163 -23.33 10.53 7.85
C THR A 163 -21.89 10.77 7.39
N TYR A 164 -20.91 10.63 8.29
CA TYR A 164 -19.51 10.84 8.00
C TYR A 164 -18.91 9.58 7.37
N SER A 165 -18.63 9.63 6.09
CA SER A 165 -17.79 8.63 5.44
C SER A 165 -16.32 8.99 5.66
N ILE A 166 -15.54 8.07 6.21
CA ILE A 166 -14.07 8.17 6.31
C ILE A 166 -13.44 8.49 4.93
N TYR A 167 -14.14 8.11 3.87
CA TYR A 167 -13.76 8.38 2.47
C TYR A 167 -14.25 9.74 1.96
N ALA A 168 -15.16 10.43 2.67
CA ALA A 168 -15.66 11.76 2.27
C ALA A 168 -14.71 12.89 2.62
N ASP A 169 -13.80 12.68 3.60
CA ASP A 169 -12.67 13.59 3.85
C ASP A 169 -11.49 13.29 2.90
N THR A 170 -11.80 12.94 1.68
CA THR A 170 -10.87 12.90 0.54
C THR A 170 -10.45 14.32 0.17
N THR A 171 -10.17 15.14 1.18
CA THR A 171 -9.43 16.35 0.94
C THR A 171 -8.07 15.93 0.40
N GLN A 172 -7.56 16.66 -0.57
CA GLN A 172 -6.24 16.50 -1.20
C GLN A 172 -5.07 16.22 -0.22
N ARG A 173 -5.30 16.36 1.08
CA ARG A 173 -4.36 16.12 2.17
C ARG A 173 -4.17 14.65 2.53
N PHE A 174 -5.19 13.82 2.41
CA PHE A 174 -5.06 12.37 2.65
C PHE A 174 -4.26 11.67 1.53
N ASP A 175 -4.44 12.11 0.30
CA ASP A 175 -3.63 11.62 -0.83
C ASP A 175 -2.15 11.92 -0.65
N ARG A 176 -1.80 13.00 0.08
CA ARG A 176 -0.42 13.35 0.42
C ARG A 176 0.22 12.44 1.49
N LEU A 177 -0.58 11.89 2.43
CA LEU A 177 -0.08 10.90 3.40
C LEU A 177 0.48 9.66 2.72
N LEU A 178 -0.05 9.35 1.56
CA LEU A 178 0.17 8.11 0.84
C LEU A 178 0.86 8.34 -0.52
N SER A 179 1.36 9.54 -0.79
CA SER A 179 2.00 9.85 -2.07
C SER A 179 3.39 9.19 -2.19
N PHE A 180 3.34 7.90 -2.40
CA PHE A 180 4.37 7.21 -3.17
C PHE A 180 3.89 7.21 -4.61
N ASP A 181 4.31 8.06 -5.47
CA ASP A 181 3.68 8.15 -6.77
C ASP A 181 2.15 7.86 -6.70
N SER A 182 1.37 8.85 -6.64
CA SER A 182 -0.03 9.02 -6.23
C SER A 182 -1.08 7.99 -6.70
N LYS A 183 -0.70 6.87 -7.29
CA LYS A 183 -1.62 5.84 -7.80
C LYS A 183 -1.73 4.57 -6.97
N PHE A 184 -0.85 4.37 -6.01
CA PHE A 184 -0.72 3.08 -5.33
C PHE A 184 -1.08 3.09 -3.86
N ALA A 185 -1.46 4.22 -3.29
CA ALA A 185 -1.69 4.35 -1.88
C ALA A 185 -3.18 4.28 -1.54
N GLY A 186 -3.64 3.14 -1.12
CA GLY A 186 -4.98 2.89 -0.60
C GLY A 186 -4.90 1.98 0.61
N GLY A 187 -4.44 2.51 1.73
CA GLY A 187 -4.58 1.86 3.04
C GLY A 187 -5.71 2.50 3.84
N SER A 188 -6.39 1.73 4.69
CA SER A 188 -7.41 2.25 5.58
C SER A 188 -6.82 3.28 6.56
N PHE A 189 -7.45 4.44 6.69
CA PHE A 189 -7.07 5.55 7.56
C PHE A 189 -6.93 5.13 9.03
N ASP A 190 -7.74 4.17 9.49
CA ASP A 190 -7.72 3.64 10.86
C ASP A 190 -6.38 3.01 11.25
N ARG A 191 -5.58 2.58 10.25
CA ARG A 191 -4.25 2.01 10.48
C ARG A 191 -3.16 3.06 10.63
N ILE A 192 -3.39 4.27 10.13
CA ILE A 192 -2.42 5.38 10.16
C ILE A 192 -2.60 6.22 11.43
N THR A 193 -3.81 6.31 11.95
CA THR A 193 -4.13 7.15 13.11
C THR A 193 -3.85 6.52 14.47
N GLY A 194 -3.34 5.27 14.52
CA GLY A 194 -2.82 4.64 15.74
C GLY A 194 -3.86 4.47 16.85
N HIS A 195 -5.03 3.92 16.54
CA HIS A 195 -6.14 3.79 17.50
C HIS A 195 -5.97 2.68 18.56
N ASN A 196 -4.84 1.95 18.55
CA ASN A 196 -4.53 0.97 19.59
C ASN A 196 -3.32 1.45 20.40
N GLY A 197 -3.54 1.78 21.67
CA GLY A 197 -2.53 2.25 22.63
C GLY A 197 -1.50 1.20 23.06
N GLY A 198 -0.88 0.55 22.13
CA GLY A 198 0.25 -0.35 22.30
C GLY A 198 1.18 -0.13 21.13
N HIS A 199 2.48 -0.25 21.31
CA HIS A 199 3.56 -0.06 20.36
C HIS A 199 3.11 0.18 18.90
N GLU A 200 3.36 1.38 18.36
CA GLU A 200 3.06 1.70 16.95
C GLU A 200 3.85 0.74 16.05
N GLU A 201 3.22 -0.33 15.63
CA GLU A 201 3.78 -1.21 14.61
C GLU A 201 3.79 -0.45 13.28
N MET A 202 4.98 -0.13 12.78
CA MET A 202 5.15 0.31 11.40
C MET A 202 4.67 -0.81 10.48
N ARG A 203 3.62 -0.54 9.68
CA ARG A 203 3.00 -1.55 8.83
C ARG A 203 3.43 -1.37 7.38
N LEU A 204 3.68 -2.49 6.74
CA LEU A 204 3.92 -2.55 5.30
C LEU A 204 2.69 -2.09 4.53
N LEU A 205 2.92 -1.45 3.39
CA LEU A 205 1.83 -1.07 2.49
C LEU A 205 1.24 -2.31 1.79
N PRO A 206 -0.05 -2.28 1.40
CA PRO A 206 -0.75 -3.44 0.88
C PRO A 206 -0.20 -3.91 -0.48
N LEU A 207 -0.51 -5.18 -0.79
CA LEU A 207 -0.09 -5.86 -2.02
C LEU A 207 -0.69 -5.22 -3.27
N PHE A 208 0.10 -5.16 -4.35
CA PHE A 208 -0.39 -4.75 -5.67
C PHE A 208 -1.12 -5.90 -6.36
N LYS A 209 -2.29 -5.57 -6.93
CA LYS A 209 -3.08 -6.48 -7.77
C LYS A 209 -3.81 -5.74 -8.86
N PHE A 210 -4.21 -6.44 -9.91
CA PHE A 210 -5.20 -5.91 -10.84
C PHE A 210 -6.57 -5.88 -10.18
N THR A 211 -7.26 -4.76 -10.31
CA THR A 211 -8.60 -4.53 -9.79
C THR A 211 -9.43 -3.73 -10.80
N LEU A 212 -10.74 -3.68 -10.61
CA LEU A 212 -11.64 -2.86 -11.43
C LEU A 212 -11.93 -1.54 -10.72
N MET A 213 -11.70 -0.40 -11.39
CA MET A 213 -11.95 0.95 -10.87
C MET A 213 -12.49 1.86 -11.96
N ARG A 214 -13.39 2.81 -11.59
CA ARG A 214 -13.83 3.88 -12.50
C ARG A 214 -12.73 4.92 -12.68
N ALA A 215 -12.59 5.42 -13.91
CA ALA A 215 -11.53 6.36 -14.29
C ALA A 215 -11.65 7.74 -13.60
N ASP A 216 -12.86 8.18 -13.26
CA ASP A 216 -13.17 9.47 -12.63
C ASP A 216 -12.66 9.59 -11.19
N SER A 217 -12.33 8.49 -10.55
CA SER A 217 -11.80 8.43 -9.18
C SER A 217 -10.31 8.14 -9.10
N VAL A 218 -9.63 8.02 -10.24
CA VAL A 218 -8.17 7.86 -10.28
C VAL A 218 -7.55 9.25 -10.30
N PRO A 219 -6.76 9.66 -9.27
CA PRO A 219 -6.06 10.94 -9.28
C PRO A 219 -5.20 11.10 -10.54
N ALA A 220 -5.11 12.32 -11.07
CA ALA A 220 -4.38 12.67 -12.30
C ALA A 220 -2.85 12.55 -12.21
N ALA A 221 -2.31 11.77 -11.31
CA ALA A 221 -0.89 11.54 -11.17
C ALA A 221 -0.32 10.69 -12.31
N LYS A 222 0.94 10.92 -12.62
CA LYS A 222 1.65 10.19 -13.69
C LYS A 222 1.51 8.67 -13.49
N PRO A 223 1.01 7.93 -14.50
CA PRO A 223 0.90 6.49 -14.41
C PRO A 223 2.29 5.87 -14.24
N TYR A 224 2.39 4.86 -13.36
CA TYR A 224 3.54 3.99 -13.35
C TYR A 224 3.51 3.17 -14.65
N HIS A 225 4.33 3.60 -15.62
CA HIS A 225 4.38 2.97 -16.94
C HIS A 225 5.42 1.84 -16.93
N LEU A 226 4.95 0.62 -16.76
CA LEU A 226 5.67 -0.55 -17.20
C LEU A 226 5.06 -1.03 -18.53
N GLN A 227 5.82 -1.04 -19.57
CA GLN A 227 5.37 -1.45 -20.93
C GLN A 227 4.58 -2.77 -20.90
N ARG A 228 5.00 -3.74 -20.09
CA ARG A 228 4.32 -5.03 -19.94
C ARG A 228 2.94 -4.96 -19.30
N ILE A 229 2.73 -4.04 -18.36
CA ILE A 229 1.41 -3.79 -17.76
C ILE A 229 0.49 -3.19 -18.81
N ASP A 230 0.98 -2.24 -19.58
CA ASP A 230 0.21 -1.60 -20.63
C ASP A 230 -0.14 -2.60 -21.74
N ASP A 231 0.80 -3.48 -22.12
CA ASP A 231 0.57 -4.55 -23.10
C ASP A 231 -0.43 -5.60 -22.56
N PHE A 232 -0.39 -5.93 -21.29
CA PHE A 232 -1.36 -6.82 -20.66
C PHE A 232 -2.75 -6.21 -20.64
N LYS A 233 -2.87 -4.93 -20.23
CA LYS A 233 -4.15 -4.20 -20.23
C LYS A 233 -4.76 -4.11 -21.63
N LYS A 234 -3.95 -3.86 -22.66
CA LYS A 234 -4.41 -3.85 -24.06
C LYS A 234 -4.97 -5.19 -24.51
N ARG A 235 -4.42 -6.32 -24.03
CA ARG A 235 -4.93 -7.66 -24.37
C ARG A 235 -6.26 -7.98 -23.74
N ILE A 236 -6.55 -7.42 -22.57
CA ILE A 236 -7.82 -7.62 -21.85
C ILE A 236 -8.88 -6.66 -22.37
N ASP A 237 -8.48 -5.49 -22.90
CA ASP A 237 -9.36 -4.46 -23.47
C ASP A 237 -10.48 -4.00 -22.51
N ASN A 238 -10.13 -3.88 -21.22
CA ASN A 238 -11.06 -3.44 -20.17
C ASN A 238 -10.59 -2.12 -19.58
N GLU A 239 -11.35 -1.05 -19.83
CA GLU A 239 -11.02 0.32 -19.38
C GLU A 239 -11.01 0.48 -17.85
N TYR A 240 -11.76 -0.36 -17.12
CA TYR A 240 -11.83 -0.34 -15.66
C TYR A 240 -10.68 -1.09 -15.01
N LEU A 241 -9.92 -1.90 -15.76
CA LEU A 241 -8.83 -2.70 -15.21
C LEU A 241 -7.63 -1.81 -14.89
N THR A 242 -7.23 -1.80 -13.65
CA THR A 242 -6.04 -1.06 -13.17
C THR A 242 -5.21 -1.88 -12.20
N LEU A 243 -3.90 -1.62 -12.15
CA LEU A 243 -3.03 -2.17 -11.14
C LEU A 243 -3.09 -1.25 -9.91
N SER A 244 -3.51 -1.77 -8.77
CA SER A 244 -3.70 -0.97 -7.55
C SER A 244 -3.58 -1.83 -6.29
N CYS A 245 -3.26 -1.19 -5.19
CA CYS A 245 -3.44 -1.72 -3.85
C CYS A 245 -4.73 -1.21 -3.18
N ARG A 246 -5.52 -0.39 -3.89
CA ARG A 246 -6.80 0.16 -3.41
C ARG A 246 -7.94 -0.83 -3.60
N GLU A 247 -8.99 -0.64 -2.80
CA GLU A 247 -10.26 -1.31 -3.04
C GLU A 247 -10.97 -0.72 -4.25
N SER A 248 -11.79 -1.54 -4.91
CA SER A 248 -12.61 -1.10 -6.04
C SER A 248 -13.65 -0.07 -5.59
N ASN A 249 -13.88 0.94 -6.41
CA ASN A 249 -14.96 1.93 -6.24
C ASN A 249 -16.20 1.61 -7.07
N ILE A 250 -16.28 0.41 -7.65
CA ILE A 250 -17.44 -0.06 -8.39
C ILE A 250 -18.48 -0.58 -7.39
N ALA A 251 -19.74 -0.21 -7.58
CA ALA A 251 -20.84 -0.64 -6.73
C ALA A 251 -20.96 -2.18 -6.71
N PRO A 252 -21.24 -2.81 -5.55
CA PRO A 252 -21.33 -4.26 -5.44
C PRO A 252 -22.35 -4.89 -6.41
N ASP A 253 -23.50 -4.25 -6.63
CA ASP A 253 -24.51 -4.74 -7.57
C ASP A 253 -23.99 -4.79 -9.01
N THR A 254 -23.19 -3.81 -9.42
CA THR A 254 -22.55 -3.78 -10.74
C THR A 254 -21.54 -4.93 -10.87
N LEU A 255 -20.76 -5.20 -9.83
CA LEU A 255 -19.81 -6.33 -9.81
C LEU A 255 -20.53 -7.68 -9.92
N VAL A 256 -21.68 -7.85 -9.25
CA VAL A 256 -22.51 -9.05 -9.37
C VAL A 256 -23.08 -9.20 -10.78
N MET A 257 -23.48 -8.11 -11.43
CA MET A 257 -23.91 -8.13 -12.82
C MET A 257 -22.77 -8.51 -13.77
N LEU A 258 -21.57 -8.01 -13.56
CA LEU A 258 -20.38 -8.36 -14.33
C LEU A 258 -20.04 -9.86 -14.18
N ASP A 259 -20.06 -10.44 -12.97
CA ASP A 259 -19.82 -11.88 -12.80
C ASP A 259 -20.84 -12.72 -13.60
N LYS A 260 -22.13 -12.35 -13.57
CA LYS A 260 -23.17 -13.02 -14.38
C LYS A 260 -22.92 -12.88 -15.88
N HIS A 261 -22.46 -11.72 -16.32
CA HIS A 261 -22.11 -11.49 -17.73
C HIS A 261 -20.96 -12.42 -18.17
N TYR A 262 -19.88 -12.50 -17.41
CA TYR A 262 -18.77 -13.41 -17.72
C TYR A 262 -19.18 -14.89 -17.67
N VAL A 263 -20.09 -15.29 -16.77
CA VAL A 263 -20.65 -16.65 -16.78
C VAL A 263 -21.39 -16.95 -18.08
N GLN A 264 -22.13 -15.99 -18.62
CA GLN A 264 -22.84 -16.17 -19.87
C GLN A 264 -21.88 -16.21 -21.07
N GLU A 265 -20.87 -15.35 -21.07
CA GLU A 265 -19.85 -15.31 -22.11
C GLU A 265 -19.07 -16.64 -22.21
N LEU A 266 -18.67 -17.20 -21.05
CA LEU A 266 -17.99 -18.50 -20.96
C LEU A 266 -18.86 -19.69 -21.40
N LYS A 267 -20.21 -19.52 -21.47
CA LYS A 267 -21.10 -20.56 -21.99
C LYS A 267 -21.27 -20.48 -23.52
N THR A 268 -21.11 -19.31 -24.09
CA THR A 268 -21.37 -19.04 -25.51
C THR A 268 -20.14 -19.08 -26.38
N ASN A 269 -18.96 -18.87 -25.81
CA ASN A 269 -17.67 -18.81 -26.48
C ASN A 269 -16.70 -19.85 -25.92
N ASP A 270 -15.68 -20.19 -26.67
CA ASP A 270 -14.56 -20.99 -26.17
C ASP A 270 -13.91 -20.26 -24.94
N PRO A 271 -13.55 -21.00 -23.89
CA PRO A 271 -13.01 -20.39 -22.68
C PRO A 271 -11.72 -19.61 -22.98
N SER A 272 -11.77 -18.28 -22.82
CA SER A 272 -10.63 -17.41 -22.91
C SER A 272 -10.01 -17.18 -21.54
N TRP A 273 -8.68 -17.23 -21.44
CA TRP A 273 -7.98 -16.90 -20.20
C TRP A 273 -8.23 -15.44 -19.76
N THR A 274 -8.49 -14.52 -20.72
CA THR A 274 -8.82 -13.12 -20.43
C THR A 274 -10.15 -12.98 -19.71
N VAL A 275 -11.21 -13.62 -20.23
CA VAL A 275 -12.54 -13.61 -19.60
C VAL A 275 -12.51 -14.29 -18.23
N LEU A 276 -11.77 -15.39 -18.09
CA LEU A 276 -11.56 -16.06 -16.79
C LEU A 276 -10.81 -15.14 -15.81
N PHE A 277 -9.80 -14.40 -16.27
CA PHE A 277 -9.07 -13.44 -15.45
C PHE A 277 -10.00 -12.34 -14.93
N GLU A 278 -10.75 -11.69 -15.80
CA GLU A 278 -11.70 -10.62 -15.43
C GLU A 278 -12.78 -11.10 -14.48
N ARG A 279 -13.30 -12.29 -14.71
CA ARG A 279 -14.25 -12.94 -13.82
C ARG A 279 -13.63 -13.18 -12.44
N ALA A 280 -12.41 -13.71 -12.39
CA ALA A 280 -11.72 -13.99 -11.14
C ALA A 280 -11.44 -12.68 -10.34
N VAL A 281 -11.04 -11.60 -11.02
CA VAL A 281 -10.93 -10.26 -10.41
C VAL A 281 -12.27 -9.83 -9.81
N THR A 282 -13.36 -9.94 -10.58
CA THR A 282 -14.72 -9.57 -10.13
C THR A 282 -15.16 -10.40 -8.92
N GLN A 283 -14.94 -11.71 -8.93
CA GLN A 283 -15.24 -12.60 -7.80
C GLN A 283 -14.46 -12.24 -6.53
N SER A 284 -13.19 -11.87 -6.67
CA SER A 284 -12.38 -11.36 -5.57
C SER A 284 -12.99 -10.09 -4.94
N LEU A 285 -13.48 -9.17 -5.77
CA LEU A 285 -14.10 -7.91 -5.32
C LEU A 285 -15.44 -8.10 -4.61
N ILE A 286 -16.23 -9.09 -5.02
CA ILE A 286 -17.47 -9.48 -4.30
C ILE A 286 -17.21 -10.48 -3.17
N LYS A 287 -15.94 -10.66 -2.77
CA LYS A 287 -15.49 -11.51 -1.64
C LYS A 287 -15.75 -13.01 -1.82
N GLN A 288 -15.94 -13.47 -3.04
CA GLN A 288 -16.05 -14.90 -3.37
C GLN A 288 -14.64 -15.50 -3.60
N TYR A 289 -13.79 -15.46 -2.61
CA TYR A 289 -12.36 -15.77 -2.73
C TYR A 289 -12.07 -17.20 -3.20
N THR A 290 -12.83 -18.20 -2.73
CA THR A 290 -12.66 -19.59 -3.17
C THR A 290 -12.95 -19.75 -4.67
N ASN A 291 -14.02 -19.14 -5.14
CA ASN A 291 -14.39 -19.15 -6.56
C ASN A 291 -13.34 -18.41 -7.39
N SER A 292 -12.89 -17.24 -6.91
CA SER A 292 -11.85 -16.46 -7.56
C SER A 292 -10.57 -17.27 -7.77
N VAL A 293 -10.05 -17.93 -6.71
CA VAL A 293 -8.84 -18.79 -6.80
C VAL A 293 -9.03 -19.92 -7.80
N SER A 294 -10.20 -20.59 -7.81
CA SER A 294 -10.52 -21.64 -8.78
C SER A 294 -10.54 -21.09 -10.21
N THR A 295 -11.16 -19.93 -10.42
CA THR A 295 -11.26 -19.30 -11.75
C THR A 295 -9.88 -18.84 -12.25
N TYR A 296 -9.03 -18.28 -11.37
CA TYR A 296 -7.62 -18.00 -11.73
C TYR A 296 -6.85 -19.27 -12.11
N SER A 297 -7.09 -20.37 -11.40
CA SER A 297 -6.43 -21.66 -11.72
C SER A 297 -6.80 -22.13 -13.12
N SER A 298 -8.08 -22.01 -13.50
CA SER A 298 -8.51 -22.33 -14.89
C SER A 298 -7.91 -21.37 -15.91
N ALA A 299 -7.76 -20.07 -15.60
CA ALA A 299 -7.07 -19.13 -16.49
C ALA A 299 -5.58 -19.47 -16.66
N ILE A 300 -4.91 -19.93 -15.59
CA ILE A 300 -3.51 -20.37 -15.61
C ILE A 300 -3.34 -21.63 -16.46
N GLU A 301 -4.28 -22.57 -16.40
CA GLU A 301 -4.24 -23.76 -17.27
C GLU A 301 -4.24 -23.39 -18.75
N LEU A 302 -4.96 -22.34 -19.14
CA LEU A 302 -5.00 -21.84 -20.52
C LEU A 302 -3.78 -21.00 -20.90
N ASN A 303 -3.15 -20.31 -19.94
CA ASN A 303 -1.98 -19.47 -20.20
C ASN A 303 -0.96 -19.52 -19.03
N PRO A 304 -0.26 -20.66 -18.86
CA PRO A 304 0.63 -20.90 -17.72
C PRO A 304 1.89 -20.04 -17.70
N SER A 305 2.24 -19.38 -18.78
CA SER A 305 3.41 -18.50 -18.88
C SER A 305 3.13 -17.04 -18.50
N ASN A 306 1.88 -16.71 -18.15
CA ASN A 306 1.48 -15.33 -17.86
C ASN A 306 1.66 -15.01 -16.36
N PRO A 307 2.66 -14.16 -15.98
CA PRO A 307 2.96 -13.87 -14.59
C PRO A 307 1.83 -13.13 -13.87
N PHE A 308 0.98 -12.37 -14.59
CA PHE A 308 -0.11 -11.59 -14.00
C PHE A 308 -1.22 -12.47 -13.41
N LEU A 309 -1.43 -13.67 -13.97
CA LEU A 309 -2.42 -14.60 -13.44
C LEU A 309 -2.02 -15.12 -12.05
N TYR A 310 -0.74 -15.46 -11.88
CA TYR A 310 -0.18 -15.88 -10.59
C TYR A 310 -0.16 -14.72 -9.59
N LEU A 311 0.26 -13.51 -10.03
CA LEU A 311 0.26 -12.32 -9.19
C LEU A 311 -1.11 -12.08 -8.56
N ASN A 312 -2.18 -12.10 -9.36
CA ASN A 312 -3.52 -11.82 -8.87
C ASN A 312 -4.11 -12.98 -8.04
N ARG A 313 -3.79 -14.24 -8.36
CA ARG A 313 -4.22 -15.38 -7.54
C ARG A 313 -3.61 -15.35 -6.15
N SER A 314 -2.38 -14.83 -6.01
CA SER A 314 -1.63 -14.76 -4.76
C SER A 314 -2.06 -13.61 -3.84
N THR A 315 -2.72 -12.59 -4.35
CA THR A 315 -3.15 -11.37 -3.62
C THR A 315 -4.61 -11.39 -3.25
#